data_9ddc3b8e11b6b43897d8817126ab316a
#
_entry.id   9ddc3b8e11b6b43897d8817126ab316a
#
_cell.length_a   1.000
_cell.length_b   1.000
_cell.length_c   1.000
_cell.angle_alpha   90.00
_cell.angle_beta   90.00
_cell.angle_gamma   90.00
#
_symmetry.space_group_name_H-M   'P 1'
#
loop_
_entity.id
_entity.type
_entity.pdbx_description
1 polymer ?
#
loop_
_entity_poly.entity_id
_entity_poly.type
_entity_poly.pdbx_seq_one_letter_code
_entity_poly.pdbx_strand_id
1 'polypeptide(L)'
;MMDADPYMLAQADKAHCWHPFTPVSDWEASDPLIIQSGQGVYLFDIAGKRYFDGTSSLWCTALGHRHPRLDSALSDQIGLMAHSTFLGMTHPKAILLAQRLAKISPEGLDRVFYSDNGATAVEIALKMAFQYHCQKALPEPGRTRFLALTGAYHGDTLGDVSVGGVGHFHALFKPLLFETLRAPAPHCYRCPLGLRQPDCLMACLGEATKQIDEHAESLAAVVVEPIVQGAAGMITQPEGWLKGLADHCRSRGVLLILDEVAVGFGRTGTMFACEREGVAPDFLCLAKGLTGGYLPMAATLTTNEIHSAFRGDWANPKTFYHGHTFTGNPLGAAVALAVLDAFEHDGILENVNRQAARVAERFDQDLKGRRFIGEIRQQGLMVGVDLVQDRAAPTAFKPLIKPAARMCRIARSNGLLIRPLGDIVTFLPPLISTDEEIDSMLDIFMASYLEMEKAVGLELSK
;
A
#
# COMPACT_ATOMS: atom_id res chain seq x y z
N MET A 1 -19.98 21.37 -19.88
CA MET A 1 -20.14 20.71 -18.56
C MET A 1 -21.18 21.52 -17.84
N MET A 2 -22.23 20.87 -17.26
CA MET A 2 -23.21 21.58 -16.43
C MET A 2 -22.45 22.24 -15.29
N ASP A 3 -22.62 23.53 -15.10
CA ASP A 3 -22.25 24.27 -13.89
C ASP A 3 -23.15 23.78 -12.76
N ALA A 4 -22.83 22.59 -12.22
CA ALA A 4 -23.60 22.04 -11.11
C ALA A 4 -23.25 22.87 -9.87
N ASP A 5 -24.27 23.46 -9.24
CA ASP A 5 -24.12 24.21 -8.00
C ASP A 5 -23.40 23.34 -6.94
N PRO A 6 -22.26 23.81 -6.38
CA PRO A 6 -21.53 23.09 -5.34
C PRO A 6 -22.42 22.62 -4.16
N TYR A 7 -23.39 23.43 -3.77
CA TYR A 7 -24.32 23.10 -2.71
C TYR A 7 -25.20 21.89 -3.10
N MET A 8 -25.76 21.90 -4.31
CA MET A 8 -26.58 20.78 -4.81
C MET A 8 -25.79 19.48 -4.93
N LEU A 9 -24.51 19.57 -5.37
CA LEU A 9 -23.62 18.40 -5.42
C LEU A 9 -23.33 17.85 -4.02
N ALA A 10 -23.05 18.71 -3.04
CA ALA A 10 -22.83 18.29 -1.66
C ALA A 10 -24.07 17.60 -1.03
N GLN A 11 -25.27 18.12 -1.33
CA GLN A 11 -26.52 17.50 -0.88
C GLN A 11 -26.77 16.14 -1.55
N ALA A 12 -26.53 16.05 -2.86
CA ALA A 12 -26.66 14.79 -3.60
C ALA A 12 -25.65 13.72 -3.11
N ASP A 13 -24.41 14.12 -2.83
CA ASP A 13 -23.40 13.26 -2.27
C ASP A 13 -23.84 12.68 -0.92
N LYS A 14 -24.27 13.53 0.02
CA LYS A 14 -24.77 13.09 1.33
C LYS A 14 -25.99 12.18 1.26
N ALA A 15 -26.84 12.37 0.25
CA ALA A 15 -28.06 11.60 0.07
C ALA A 15 -27.82 10.22 -0.59
N HIS A 16 -26.80 10.09 -1.45
CA HIS A 16 -26.68 8.94 -2.35
C HIS A 16 -25.30 8.24 -2.32
N CYS A 17 -24.22 8.87 -1.80
CA CYS A 17 -22.90 8.28 -1.77
C CYS A 17 -22.55 7.73 -0.39
N TRP A 18 -22.06 6.48 -0.35
CA TRP A 18 -21.53 5.90 0.87
C TRP A 18 -19.99 5.87 0.79
N HIS A 19 -19.33 6.66 1.64
CA HIS A 19 -17.88 6.84 1.61
C HIS A 19 -17.14 5.73 2.36
N PRO A 20 -16.06 5.15 1.77
CA PRO A 20 -15.27 4.11 2.44
C PRO A 20 -14.52 4.69 3.65
N PHE A 21 -14.38 3.88 4.71
CA PHE A 21 -13.64 4.21 5.94
C PHE A 21 -14.06 5.53 6.60
N THR A 22 -15.30 5.97 6.40
CA THR A 22 -15.80 7.26 6.86
C THR A 22 -17.02 7.05 7.74
N PRO A 23 -17.02 7.51 9.02
CA PRO A 23 -18.22 7.47 9.84
C PRO A 23 -19.34 8.30 9.19
N VAL A 24 -20.53 7.71 9.02
CA VAL A 24 -21.65 8.34 8.33
C VAL A 24 -22.03 9.67 8.97
N SER A 25 -22.18 9.70 10.29
CA SER A 25 -22.54 10.92 11.03
C SER A 25 -21.51 12.04 10.90
N ASP A 26 -20.19 11.70 10.86
CA ASP A 26 -19.13 12.69 10.68
C ASP A 26 -19.17 13.28 9.25
N TRP A 27 -19.49 12.43 8.25
CA TRP A 27 -19.62 12.86 6.86
C TRP A 27 -20.84 13.76 6.66
N GLU A 28 -22.00 13.37 7.17
CA GLU A 28 -23.25 14.15 7.09
C GLU A 28 -23.10 15.54 7.74
N ALA A 29 -22.34 15.63 8.86
CA ALA A 29 -22.05 16.89 9.55
C ALA A 29 -20.95 17.72 8.89
N SER A 30 -20.21 17.18 7.90
CA SER A 30 -19.08 17.86 7.26
C SER A 30 -19.48 18.62 5.99
N ASP A 31 -18.60 19.56 5.59
CA ASP A 31 -18.63 20.13 4.25
C ASP A 31 -17.67 19.32 3.35
N PRO A 32 -18.21 18.55 2.38
CA PRO A 32 -17.38 17.69 1.54
C PRO A 32 -16.45 18.53 0.67
N LEU A 33 -15.19 18.10 0.56
CA LEU A 33 -14.25 18.66 -0.42
C LEU A 33 -14.51 17.99 -1.77
N ILE A 34 -15.11 18.71 -2.69
CA ILE A 34 -15.45 18.22 -4.04
C ILE A 34 -14.30 18.53 -4.99
N ILE A 35 -13.51 17.52 -5.35
CA ILE A 35 -12.40 17.64 -6.31
C ILE A 35 -12.94 17.52 -7.72
N GLN A 36 -12.57 18.49 -8.57
CA GLN A 36 -13.02 18.58 -9.97
C GLN A 36 -11.93 18.18 -10.96
N SER A 37 -10.66 18.48 -10.68
CA SER A 37 -9.57 18.22 -11.60
C SER A 37 -8.24 18.03 -10.88
N GLY A 38 -7.22 17.53 -11.62
CA GLY A 38 -5.86 17.38 -11.11
C GLY A 38 -4.85 17.64 -12.22
N GLN A 39 -3.65 18.12 -11.85
CA GLN A 39 -2.51 18.30 -12.75
C GLN A 39 -1.20 18.28 -11.99
N GLY A 40 -0.24 17.48 -12.44
CA GLY A 40 1.03 17.28 -11.74
C GLY A 40 0.79 16.82 -10.29
N VAL A 41 1.32 17.54 -9.34
CA VAL A 41 1.16 17.22 -7.91
C VAL A 41 -0.05 17.90 -7.26
N TYR A 42 -0.95 18.49 -8.06
CA TYR A 42 -2.05 19.31 -7.59
C TYR A 42 -3.41 18.72 -7.89
N LEU A 43 -4.32 18.90 -6.94
CA LEU A 43 -5.76 18.74 -7.09
C LEU A 43 -6.45 20.11 -7.00
N PHE A 44 -7.57 20.26 -7.71
CA PHE A 44 -8.37 21.48 -7.71
C PHE A 44 -9.80 21.12 -7.32
N ASP A 45 -10.35 21.87 -6.37
CA ASP A 45 -11.76 21.73 -6.02
C ASP A 45 -12.69 22.46 -7.01
N ILE A 46 -13.98 22.26 -6.80
CA ILE A 46 -15.02 22.87 -7.66
C ILE A 46 -15.05 24.40 -7.58
N ALA A 47 -14.48 25.02 -6.54
CA ALA A 47 -14.30 26.46 -6.42
C ALA A 47 -12.99 26.96 -7.07
N GLY A 48 -12.20 26.05 -7.65
CA GLY A 48 -10.91 26.35 -8.28
C GLY A 48 -9.75 26.50 -7.29
N LYS A 49 -9.95 26.23 -6.00
CA LYS A 49 -8.86 26.24 -5.03
C LYS A 49 -7.93 25.06 -5.27
N ARG A 50 -6.63 25.36 -5.27
CA ARG A 50 -5.56 24.39 -5.49
C ARG A 50 -5.06 23.80 -4.19
N TYR A 51 -4.77 22.50 -4.24
CA TYR A 51 -4.19 21.73 -3.13
C TYR A 51 -3.04 20.87 -3.63
N PHE A 52 -1.95 20.79 -2.88
CA PHE A 52 -0.97 19.72 -3.05
C PHE A 52 -1.57 18.38 -2.66
N ASP A 53 -1.38 17.35 -3.48
CA ASP A 53 -1.76 15.97 -3.19
C ASP A 53 -0.68 15.25 -2.37
N GLY A 54 -0.53 15.62 -1.10
CA GLY A 54 0.49 15.07 -0.20
C GLY A 54 0.25 13.63 0.24
N THR A 55 -0.73 12.96 -0.36
CA THR A 55 -1.05 11.53 -0.10
C THR A 55 -1.15 10.71 -1.39
N SER A 56 -0.79 11.30 -2.55
CA SER A 56 -0.93 10.66 -3.87
C SER A 56 -2.31 10.02 -4.03
N SER A 57 -3.37 10.80 -3.75
CA SER A 57 -4.77 10.38 -3.64
C SER A 57 -4.96 9.31 -2.56
N LEU A 58 -4.73 8.04 -2.84
CA LEU A 58 -4.62 6.97 -1.83
C LEU A 58 -3.39 6.10 -2.15
N TRP A 59 -2.20 6.74 -2.12
CA TRP A 59 -0.89 6.10 -2.35
C TRP A 59 -0.71 5.52 -3.75
N CYS A 60 -1.53 5.92 -4.72
CA CYS A 60 -1.57 5.35 -6.06
C CYS A 60 -1.12 6.29 -7.18
N THR A 61 -1.31 7.62 -7.02
CA THR A 61 -0.98 8.61 -8.05
C THR A 61 0.53 8.88 -8.05
N ALA A 62 1.31 7.85 -8.41
CA ALA A 62 2.77 7.86 -8.33
C ALA A 62 3.40 8.93 -9.24
N LEU A 63 2.90 9.08 -10.46
CA LEU A 63 3.41 10.01 -11.47
C LEU A 63 2.60 11.31 -11.58
N GLY A 64 1.85 11.64 -10.52
CA GLY A 64 1.00 12.82 -10.51
C GLY A 64 -0.24 12.68 -11.41
N HIS A 65 -1.01 13.77 -11.49
CA HIS A 65 -2.25 13.86 -12.26
C HIS A 65 -1.96 14.33 -13.69
N ARG A 66 -2.68 13.79 -14.69
CA ARG A 66 -2.55 14.20 -16.10
C ARG A 66 -1.11 14.06 -16.63
N HIS A 67 -0.43 12.95 -16.33
CA HIS A 67 0.90 12.70 -16.87
C HIS A 67 0.83 12.50 -18.39
N PRO A 68 1.55 13.29 -19.22
CA PRO A 68 1.35 13.30 -20.67
C PRO A 68 1.52 11.92 -21.33
N ARG A 69 2.51 11.12 -20.89
CA ARG A 69 2.76 9.78 -21.41
C ARG A 69 1.60 8.82 -21.10
N LEU A 70 1.01 8.90 -19.91
CA LEU A 70 -0.10 8.07 -19.48
C LEU A 70 -1.40 8.49 -20.18
N ASP A 71 -1.67 9.79 -20.30
CA ASP A 71 -2.80 10.36 -21.03
C ASP A 71 -2.78 9.90 -22.50
N SER A 72 -1.62 9.98 -23.17
CA SER A 72 -1.46 9.53 -24.55
C SER A 72 -1.71 8.02 -24.68
N ALA A 73 -1.07 7.19 -23.85
CA ALA A 73 -1.21 5.75 -23.91
C ALA A 73 -2.68 5.29 -23.73
N LEU A 74 -3.42 5.95 -22.85
CA LEU A 74 -4.84 5.69 -22.64
C LEU A 74 -5.68 6.09 -23.84
N SER A 75 -5.43 7.29 -24.38
CA SER A 75 -6.16 7.81 -25.56
C SER A 75 -5.94 6.93 -26.80
N ASP A 76 -4.70 6.52 -27.03
CA ASP A 76 -4.34 5.63 -28.15
C ASP A 76 -5.05 4.29 -28.02
N GLN A 77 -5.05 3.71 -26.82
CA GLN A 77 -5.68 2.41 -26.57
C GLN A 77 -7.21 2.48 -26.68
N ILE A 78 -7.85 3.57 -26.25
CA ILE A 78 -9.30 3.80 -26.44
C ILE A 78 -9.64 3.81 -27.95
N GLY A 79 -8.80 4.40 -28.79
CA GLY A 79 -8.96 4.42 -30.24
C GLY A 79 -8.88 3.02 -30.88
N LEU A 80 -8.29 2.03 -30.22
CA LEU A 80 -8.17 0.67 -30.70
C LEU A 80 -9.25 -0.25 -30.14
N MET A 81 -9.32 -0.33 -28.81
CA MET A 81 -10.21 -1.25 -28.11
C MET A 81 -10.25 -0.92 -26.60
N ALA A 82 -11.45 -0.72 -26.07
CA ALA A 82 -11.65 -0.48 -24.65
C ALA A 82 -11.48 -1.75 -23.80
N HIS A 83 -12.07 -2.87 -24.24
CA HIS A 83 -12.02 -4.13 -23.51
C HIS A 83 -12.15 -5.34 -24.46
N SER A 84 -11.46 -6.42 -24.09
CA SER A 84 -11.65 -7.78 -24.61
C SER A 84 -11.41 -8.76 -23.47
N THR A 85 -12.14 -9.86 -23.43
CA THR A 85 -11.95 -10.88 -22.38
C THR A 85 -10.57 -11.52 -22.47
N PHE A 86 -9.98 -11.81 -21.30
CA PHE A 86 -8.75 -12.60 -21.18
C PHE A 86 -9.03 -14.11 -21.01
N LEU A 87 -10.31 -14.49 -20.98
CA LEU A 87 -10.75 -15.88 -20.88
C LEU A 87 -10.69 -16.54 -22.25
N GLY A 88 -9.61 -17.31 -22.48
CA GLY A 88 -9.36 -18.02 -23.75
C GLY A 88 -8.91 -17.12 -24.91
N MET A 89 -8.74 -15.82 -24.68
CA MET A 89 -8.17 -14.83 -25.62
C MET A 89 -7.08 -14.02 -24.94
N THR A 90 -6.34 -13.26 -25.74
CA THR A 90 -5.28 -12.37 -25.24
C THR A 90 -5.13 -11.16 -26.17
N HIS A 91 -4.33 -10.18 -25.77
CA HIS A 91 -4.05 -8.99 -26.56
C HIS A 91 -2.63 -8.45 -26.32
N PRO A 92 -2.04 -7.70 -27.27
CA PRO A 92 -0.64 -7.29 -27.24
C PRO A 92 -0.24 -6.54 -25.95
N LYS A 93 -1.08 -5.62 -25.45
CA LYS A 93 -0.73 -4.81 -24.28
C LYS A 93 -0.54 -5.65 -23.02
N ALA A 94 -1.42 -6.64 -22.75
CA ALA A 94 -1.25 -7.51 -21.59
C ALA A 94 -0.03 -8.44 -21.76
N ILE A 95 0.22 -8.97 -22.95
CA ILE A 95 1.40 -9.81 -23.23
C ILE A 95 2.69 -9.03 -22.95
N LEU A 96 2.82 -7.81 -23.51
CA LEU A 96 3.99 -6.95 -23.32
C LEU A 96 4.16 -6.52 -21.87
N LEU A 97 3.06 -6.21 -21.18
CA LEU A 97 3.10 -5.86 -19.76
C LEU A 97 3.60 -7.04 -18.92
N ALA A 98 3.08 -8.26 -19.16
CA ALA A 98 3.56 -9.46 -18.46
C ALA A 98 5.06 -9.69 -18.67
N GLN A 99 5.53 -9.55 -19.91
CA GLN A 99 6.94 -9.68 -20.24
C GLN A 99 7.82 -8.65 -19.51
N ARG A 100 7.37 -7.39 -19.46
CA ARG A 100 8.11 -6.32 -18.77
C ARG A 100 8.09 -6.49 -17.26
N LEU A 101 6.94 -6.84 -16.67
CA LEU A 101 6.84 -7.12 -15.23
C LEU A 101 7.78 -8.26 -14.83
N ALA A 102 7.77 -9.37 -15.56
CA ALA A 102 8.69 -10.49 -15.32
C ALA A 102 10.17 -10.07 -15.41
N LYS A 103 10.51 -9.17 -16.34
CA LYS A 103 11.88 -8.70 -16.54
C LYS A 103 12.39 -7.80 -15.39
N ILE A 104 11.52 -6.97 -14.82
CA ILE A 104 11.91 -5.99 -13.76
C ILE A 104 11.71 -6.53 -12.34
N SER A 105 10.99 -7.64 -12.19
CA SER A 105 10.72 -8.25 -10.88
C SER A 105 11.93 -9.06 -10.39
N PRO A 106 12.00 -9.38 -9.09
CA PRO A 106 13.00 -10.31 -8.56
C PRO A 106 13.05 -11.61 -9.37
N GLU A 107 14.25 -12.17 -9.47
CA GLU A 107 14.53 -13.37 -10.28
C GLU A 107 13.59 -14.54 -9.94
N GLY A 108 13.10 -15.23 -10.98
CA GLY A 108 12.21 -16.39 -10.88
C GLY A 108 10.71 -16.08 -10.96
N LEU A 109 10.30 -14.81 -10.92
CA LEU A 109 8.90 -14.41 -11.02
C LEU A 109 8.45 -14.23 -12.48
N ASP A 110 8.37 -15.35 -13.22
CA ASP A 110 8.16 -15.36 -14.69
C ASP A 110 6.69 -15.42 -15.11
N ARG A 111 5.75 -15.57 -14.19
CA ARG A 111 4.33 -15.78 -14.48
C ARG A 111 3.49 -14.67 -13.87
N VAL A 112 2.62 -14.09 -14.68
CA VAL A 112 1.78 -12.96 -14.30
C VAL A 112 0.31 -13.33 -14.43
N PHE A 113 -0.44 -13.19 -13.34
CA PHE A 113 -1.89 -13.30 -13.33
C PHE A 113 -2.48 -11.91 -13.03
N TYR A 114 -3.33 -11.40 -13.91
CA TYR A 114 -3.93 -10.08 -13.77
C TYR A 114 -5.23 -10.10 -12.97
N SER A 115 -5.47 -9.02 -12.23
CA SER A 115 -6.73 -8.76 -11.53
C SER A 115 -7.02 -7.25 -11.47
N ASP A 116 -8.00 -6.83 -10.66
CA ASP A 116 -8.55 -5.48 -10.75
C ASP A 116 -8.01 -4.51 -9.69
N ASN A 117 -7.58 -5.01 -8.53
CA ASN A 117 -7.09 -4.19 -7.40
C ASN A 117 -6.17 -5.00 -6.48
N GLY A 118 -5.55 -4.33 -5.49
CA GLY A 118 -4.59 -4.94 -4.57
C GLY A 118 -5.18 -6.11 -3.77
N ALA A 119 -6.40 -5.96 -3.26
CA ALA A 119 -7.07 -7.01 -2.52
C ALA A 119 -7.22 -8.28 -3.37
N THR A 120 -7.66 -8.14 -4.62
CA THR A 120 -7.78 -9.30 -5.52
C THR A 120 -6.44 -9.93 -5.89
N ALA A 121 -5.34 -9.16 -5.92
CA ALA A 121 -4.02 -9.73 -6.14
C ALA A 121 -3.57 -10.63 -4.97
N VAL A 122 -3.79 -10.18 -3.74
CA VAL A 122 -3.47 -10.98 -2.54
C VAL A 122 -4.40 -12.19 -2.43
N GLU A 123 -5.70 -12.02 -2.63
CA GLU A 123 -6.68 -13.12 -2.64
C GLU A 123 -6.28 -14.23 -3.63
N ILE A 124 -5.78 -13.86 -4.82
CA ILE A 124 -5.29 -14.78 -5.84
C ILE A 124 -4.03 -15.51 -5.34
N ALA A 125 -3.09 -14.80 -4.74
CA ALA A 125 -1.87 -15.40 -4.19
C ALA A 125 -2.19 -16.43 -3.09
N LEU A 126 -3.11 -16.11 -2.16
CA LEU A 126 -3.57 -17.03 -1.13
C LEU A 126 -4.17 -18.32 -1.73
N LYS A 127 -5.08 -18.17 -2.70
CA LYS A 127 -5.72 -19.30 -3.38
C LYS A 127 -4.73 -20.13 -4.18
N MET A 128 -3.79 -19.49 -4.89
CA MET A 128 -2.76 -20.18 -5.66
C MET A 128 -1.80 -20.95 -4.74
N ALA A 129 -1.38 -20.36 -3.62
CA ALA A 129 -0.51 -21.02 -2.65
C ALA A 129 -1.17 -22.28 -2.06
N PHE A 130 -2.44 -22.19 -1.66
CA PHE A 130 -3.19 -23.33 -1.17
C PHE A 130 -3.33 -24.40 -2.28
N GLN A 131 -3.79 -24.04 -3.47
CA GLN A 131 -4.01 -25.01 -4.55
C GLN A 131 -2.69 -25.64 -5.04
N TYR A 132 -1.57 -24.90 -5.05
CA TYR A 132 -0.24 -25.43 -5.34
C TYR A 132 0.09 -26.61 -4.42
N HIS A 133 -0.07 -26.45 -3.11
CA HIS A 133 0.22 -27.54 -2.17
C HIS A 133 -0.68 -28.76 -2.37
N CYS A 134 -1.93 -28.56 -2.79
CA CYS A 134 -2.84 -29.67 -3.05
C CYS A 134 -2.48 -30.47 -4.31
N GLN A 135 -1.78 -29.88 -5.30
CA GLN A 135 -1.64 -30.48 -6.63
C GLN A 135 -0.23 -30.50 -7.21
N LYS A 136 0.79 -30.08 -6.43
CA LYS A 136 2.20 -30.21 -6.81
C LYS A 136 2.60 -31.69 -6.93
N ALA A 137 3.82 -31.99 -7.39
CA ALA A 137 4.27 -33.36 -7.68
C ALA A 137 4.18 -34.31 -6.46
N LEU A 138 4.49 -33.80 -5.28
CA LEU A 138 4.25 -34.48 -3.98
C LEU A 138 3.24 -33.64 -3.21
N PRO A 139 1.93 -33.98 -3.30
CA PRO A 139 0.87 -33.17 -2.68
C PRO A 139 0.97 -33.11 -1.17
N GLU A 140 0.73 -31.91 -0.62
CA GLU A 140 0.68 -31.62 0.81
C GLU A 140 -0.66 -30.91 1.17
N PRO A 141 -1.81 -31.62 1.05
CA PRO A 141 -3.13 -31.00 1.22
C PRO A 141 -3.41 -30.53 2.66
N GLY A 142 -2.55 -30.89 3.61
CA GLY A 142 -2.59 -30.42 5.00
C GLY A 142 -2.09 -28.96 5.16
N ARG A 143 -1.42 -28.38 4.17
CA ARG A 143 -0.95 -26.99 4.18
C ARG A 143 -2.10 -26.03 3.84
N THR A 144 -2.90 -25.69 4.84
CA THR A 144 -4.14 -24.91 4.69
C THR A 144 -4.12 -23.60 5.45
N ARG A 145 -3.10 -23.36 6.29
CA ARG A 145 -2.99 -22.20 7.16
C ARG A 145 -2.06 -21.15 6.57
N PHE A 146 -2.26 -19.92 7.01
CA PHE A 146 -1.40 -18.78 6.68
C PHE A 146 -0.82 -18.17 7.95
N LEU A 147 0.37 -17.57 7.84
CA LEU A 147 0.98 -16.73 8.87
C LEU A 147 1.04 -15.30 8.35
N ALA A 148 0.59 -14.34 9.15
CA ALA A 148 0.67 -12.92 8.85
C ALA A 148 1.08 -12.11 10.08
N LEU A 149 1.42 -10.83 9.89
CA LEU A 149 1.84 -9.97 10.99
C LEU A 149 0.64 -9.32 11.69
N THR A 150 0.79 -9.01 12.97
CA THR A 150 -0.13 -8.09 13.63
C THR A 150 -0.04 -6.70 12.97
N GLY A 151 -1.16 -6.01 12.82
CA GLY A 151 -1.23 -4.72 12.13
C GLY A 151 -1.13 -4.78 10.61
N ALA A 152 -0.97 -5.95 9.98
CA ALA A 152 -0.94 -6.09 8.53
C ALA A 152 -2.27 -5.65 7.88
N TYR A 153 -2.18 -5.06 6.67
CA TYR A 153 -3.35 -4.73 5.86
C TYR A 153 -3.11 -5.14 4.41
N HIS A 154 -3.95 -6.04 3.91
CA HIS A 154 -3.80 -6.62 2.58
C HIS A 154 -4.99 -6.33 1.66
N GLY A 155 -6.04 -5.69 2.18
CA GLY A 155 -7.29 -5.40 1.49
C GLY A 155 -8.51 -5.71 2.36
N ASP A 156 -9.69 -5.62 1.75
CA ASP A 156 -10.97 -5.71 2.46
C ASP A 156 -11.85 -6.88 1.97
N THR A 157 -11.34 -7.79 1.12
CA THR A 157 -12.02 -9.07 0.85
C THR A 157 -11.91 -9.99 2.07
N LEU A 158 -12.79 -10.99 2.19
CA LEU A 158 -12.77 -11.86 3.37
C LEU A 158 -11.44 -12.62 3.53
N GLY A 159 -10.78 -12.99 2.43
CA GLY A 159 -9.45 -13.61 2.48
C GLY A 159 -8.40 -12.62 2.99
N ASP A 160 -8.36 -11.41 2.45
CA ASP A 160 -7.42 -10.37 2.88
C ASP A 160 -7.63 -9.96 4.34
N VAL A 161 -8.90 -9.79 4.77
CA VAL A 161 -9.24 -9.50 6.16
C VAL A 161 -8.83 -10.65 7.08
N SER A 162 -8.92 -11.90 6.61
CA SER A 162 -8.46 -13.08 7.38
C SER A 162 -6.94 -13.05 7.64
N VAL A 163 -6.14 -12.61 6.67
CA VAL A 163 -4.68 -12.42 6.84
C VAL A 163 -4.33 -11.01 7.33
N GLY A 164 -5.27 -10.06 7.32
CA GLY A 164 -5.12 -8.71 7.87
C GLY A 164 -5.08 -8.69 9.41
N GLY A 165 -4.33 -7.77 10.00
CA GLY A 165 -4.09 -7.67 11.44
C GLY A 165 -4.52 -6.34 12.09
N VAL A 166 -5.21 -5.44 11.36
CA VAL A 166 -5.68 -4.15 11.88
C VAL A 166 -6.99 -4.34 12.65
N GLY A 167 -6.89 -4.57 13.96
CA GLY A 167 -8.00 -5.03 14.79
C GLY A 167 -9.26 -4.16 14.71
N HIS A 168 -9.15 -2.83 14.71
CA HIS A 168 -10.31 -1.95 14.68
C HIS A 168 -11.02 -1.90 13.31
N PHE A 169 -10.37 -2.33 12.21
CA PHE A 169 -11.04 -2.50 10.92
C PHE A 169 -11.77 -3.85 10.82
N HIS A 170 -11.20 -4.89 11.41
CA HIS A 170 -11.54 -6.28 11.11
C HIS A 170 -12.36 -6.98 12.21
N ALA A 171 -12.40 -6.45 13.44
CA ALA A 171 -13.01 -7.11 14.60
C ALA A 171 -14.47 -7.54 14.38
N LEU A 172 -15.26 -6.71 13.70
CA LEU A 172 -16.68 -7.00 13.43
C LEU A 172 -16.86 -8.21 12.50
N PHE A 173 -15.91 -8.44 11.58
CA PHE A 173 -16.00 -9.49 10.58
C PHE A 173 -15.43 -10.82 11.05
N LYS A 174 -14.87 -10.90 12.26
CA LYS A 174 -14.25 -12.11 12.81
C LYS A 174 -15.05 -13.41 12.60
N PRO A 175 -16.38 -13.44 12.73
CA PRO A 175 -17.15 -14.67 12.49
C PRO A 175 -17.15 -15.18 11.04
N LEU A 176 -16.74 -14.36 10.08
CA LEU A 176 -16.70 -14.70 8.65
C LEU A 176 -15.30 -15.09 8.16
N LEU A 177 -14.27 -15.00 9.03
CA LEU A 177 -12.87 -15.14 8.64
C LEU A 177 -12.36 -16.56 8.91
N PHE A 178 -11.44 -17.03 8.07
CA PHE A 178 -10.68 -18.23 8.40
C PHE A 178 -9.54 -17.90 9.39
N GLU A 179 -9.10 -18.93 10.11
CA GLU A 179 -8.03 -18.80 11.10
C GLU A 179 -6.68 -18.55 10.45
N THR A 180 -5.94 -17.55 10.98
CA THR A 180 -4.60 -17.19 10.54
C THR A 180 -3.68 -17.09 11.74
N LEU A 181 -2.48 -17.67 11.65
CA LEU A 181 -1.41 -17.51 12.65
C LEU A 181 -0.88 -16.08 12.63
N ARG A 182 -0.47 -15.57 13.79
CA ARG A 182 -0.01 -14.18 13.92
C ARG A 182 1.39 -14.11 14.52
N ALA A 183 2.29 -13.43 13.82
CA ALA A 183 3.56 -13.00 14.36
C ALA A 183 3.52 -11.50 14.75
N PRO A 184 4.33 -11.06 15.72
CA PRO A 184 4.37 -9.66 16.11
C PRO A 184 4.90 -8.78 14.98
N ALA A 185 4.27 -7.60 14.80
CA ALA A 185 4.80 -6.59 13.88
C ALA A 185 6.22 -6.15 14.31
N PRO A 186 7.15 -5.95 13.37
CA PRO A 186 8.50 -5.47 13.67
C PRO A 186 8.53 -3.96 13.94
N HIS A 187 7.75 -3.51 14.93
CA HIS A 187 7.59 -2.12 15.29
C HIS A 187 8.52 -1.74 16.45
N CYS A 188 9.70 -1.20 16.14
CA CYS A 188 10.74 -0.95 17.14
C CYS A 188 10.35 0.13 18.17
N TYR A 189 9.67 1.20 17.75
CA TYR A 189 9.26 2.29 18.64
C TYR A 189 8.20 1.85 19.66
N ARG A 190 7.20 1.07 19.24
CA ARG A 190 6.18 0.49 20.12
C ARG A 190 6.26 -1.03 20.03
N CYS A 191 7.42 -1.57 20.42
CA CYS A 191 7.70 -2.99 20.31
C CYS A 191 6.63 -3.82 21.01
N PRO A 192 5.92 -4.72 20.29
CA PRO A 192 4.87 -5.56 20.87
C PRO A 192 5.41 -6.55 21.91
N LEU A 193 6.73 -6.79 21.92
CA LEU A 193 7.42 -7.65 22.90
C LEU A 193 7.99 -6.84 24.08
N GLY A 194 7.81 -5.50 24.12
CA GLY A 194 8.34 -4.64 25.17
C GLY A 194 9.87 -4.50 25.17
N LEU A 195 10.54 -4.89 24.09
CA LEU A 195 11.99 -4.87 23.97
C LEU A 195 12.48 -3.61 23.23
N ARG A 196 13.80 -3.36 23.26
CA ARG A 196 14.44 -2.22 22.58
C ARG A 196 15.64 -2.67 21.75
N GLN A 197 15.84 -2.03 20.57
CA GLN A 197 17.06 -2.19 19.79
C GLN A 197 18.23 -1.48 20.51
N PRO A 198 19.46 -2.03 20.29
CA PRO A 198 19.82 -3.27 19.58
C PRO A 198 19.66 -4.55 20.41
N ASP A 199 19.40 -4.43 21.73
CA ASP A 199 19.46 -5.53 22.70
C ASP A 199 18.41 -6.62 22.45
N CYS A 200 17.34 -6.28 21.73
CA CYS A 200 16.26 -7.24 21.39
C CYS A 200 16.70 -8.32 20.36
N LEU A 201 17.85 -8.17 19.68
CA LEU A 201 18.37 -9.11 18.67
C LEU A 201 17.31 -9.57 17.67
N MET A 202 16.42 -8.67 17.25
CA MET A 202 15.26 -8.97 16.38
C MET A 202 14.34 -10.09 16.91
N ALA A 203 14.03 -10.08 18.20
CA ALA A 203 13.15 -11.09 18.83
C ALA A 203 11.80 -11.25 18.09
N CYS A 204 11.28 -10.21 17.44
CA CYS A 204 10.08 -10.27 16.60
C CYS A 204 10.27 -11.22 15.39
N LEU A 205 11.46 -11.30 14.80
CA LEU A 205 11.80 -12.29 13.80
C LEU A 205 11.86 -13.69 14.43
N GLY A 206 12.48 -13.81 15.61
CA GLY A 206 12.51 -15.08 16.36
C GLY A 206 11.11 -15.65 16.65
N GLU A 207 10.14 -14.80 17.01
CA GLU A 207 8.75 -15.22 17.18
C GLU A 207 8.09 -15.65 15.86
N ALA A 208 8.37 -14.97 14.77
CA ALA A 208 7.86 -15.34 13.45
C ALA A 208 8.44 -16.69 12.99
N THR A 209 9.77 -16.88 13.10
CA THR A 209 10.43 -18.14 12.72
C THR A 209 10.00 -19.31 13.61
N LYS A 210 9.77 -19.09 14.90
CA LYS A 210 9.20 -20.08 15.81
C LYS A 210 7.81 -20.55 15.36
N GLN A 211 6.92 -19.61 14.98
CA GLN A 211 5.60 -19.98 14.45
C GLN A 211 5.71 -20.80 13.15
N ILE A 212 6.68 -20.47 12.30
CA ILE A 212 6.94 -21.24 11.08
C ILE A 212 7.41 -22.65 11.43
N ASP A 213 8.34 -22.81 12.38
CA ASP A 213 8.85 -24.11 12.80
C ASP A 213 7.77 -25.00 13.41
N GLU A 214 6.94 -24.45 14.28
CA GLU A 214 5.87 -25.17 14.97
C GLU A 214 4.75 -25.62 14.02
N HIS A 215 4.57 -24.93 12.89
CA HIS A 215 3.44 -25.13 11.97
C HIS A 215 3.87 -25.42 10.51
N ALA A 216 5.14 -25.70 10.25
CA ALA A 216 5.68 -25.87 8.90
C ALA A 216 4.85 -26.80 8.01
N GLU A 217 4.35 -27.91 8.54
CA GLU A 217 3.58 -28.91 7.80
C GLU A 217 2.13 -28.47 7.48
N SER A 218 1.62 -27.46 8.19
CA SER A 218 0.27 -26.93 7.99
C SER A 218 0.23 -25.57 7.31
N LEU A 219 1.38 -24.87 7.23
CA LEU A 219 1.48 -23.56 6.59
C LEU A 219 1.53 -23.68 5.07
N ALA A 220 0.58 -23.03 4.40
CA ALA A 220 0.61 -22.82 2.96
C ALA A 220 1.57 -21.68 2.60
N ALA A 221 1.46 -20.55 3.30
CA ALA A 221 2.33 -19.40 3.06
C ALA A 221 2.43 -18.47 4.27
N VAL A 222 3.47 -17.63 4.24
CA VAL A 222 3.60 -16.41 5.02
C VAL A 222 3.26 -15.21 4.14
N VAL A 223 2.46 -14.25 4.65
CA VAL A 223 2.02 -13.06 3.92
C VAL A 223 2.50 -11.81 4.65
N VAL A 224 3.26 -10.94 3.98
CA VAL A 224 3.78 -9.70 4.60
C VAL A 224 3.84 -8.54 3.59
N GLU A 225 3.65 -7.33 4.10
CA GLU A 225 4.06 -6.10 3.42
C GLU A 225 5.58 -5.96 3.62
N PRO A 226 6.42 -5.96 2.57
CA PRO A 226 7.87 -5.88 2.75
C PRO A 226 8.31 -4.48 3.14
N ILE A 227 9.27 -4.38 4.05
CA ILE A 227 9.95 -3.17 4.52
C ILE A 227 9.04 -2.21 5.28
N VAL A 228 7.80 -1.97 4.85
CA VAL A 228 6.87 -1.02 5.51
C VAL A 228 5.46 -1.60 5.58
N GLN A 229 4.89 -1.74 6.78
CA GLN A 229 3.45 -1.93 6.95
C GLN A 229 2.76 -0.57 6.85
N GLY A 230 2.10 -0.32 5.70
CA GLY A 230 1.55 0.99 5.37
C GLY A 230 0.40 1.42 6.26
N ALA A 231 -0.71 0.68 6.22
CA ALA A 231 -1.95 1.05 6.91
C ALA A 231 -1.85 0.98 8.44
N ALA A 232 -0.88 0.26 8.98
CA ALA A 232 -0.58 0.24 10.41
C ALA A 232 0.10 1.53 10.91
N GLY A 233 0.40 2.48 10.01
CA GLY A 233 1.03 3.76 10.35
C GLY A 233 2.47 3.88 9.87
N MET A 234 2.78 3.35 8.69
CA MET A 234 4.12 3.36 8.09
C MET A 234 5.17 2.70 9.01
N ILE A 235 4.85 1.54 9.56
CA ILE A 235 5.77 0.80 10.42
C ILE A 235 6.92 0.28 9.56
N THR A 236 8.13 0.79 9.80
CA THR A 236 9.34 0.35 9.11
C THR A 236 9.94 -0.86 9.80
N GLN A 237 10.28 -1.88 9.02
CA GLN A 237 10.96 -3.08 9.50
C GLN A 237 12.44 -2.78 9.77
N PRO A 238 13.06 -3.38 10.80
CA PRO A 238 14.51 -3.28 10.98
C PRO A 238 15.25 -4.02 9.85
N GLU A 239 16.42 -3.49 9.50
CA GLU A 239 17.28 -4.06 8.46
C GLU A 239 17.59 -5.54 8.72
N GLY A 240 17.49 -6.36 7.67
CA GLY A 240 17.71 -7.82 7.73
C GLY A 240 16.50 -8.64 8.20
N TRP A 241 15.42 -7.99 8.64
CA TRP A 241 14.23 -8.70 9.13
C TRP A 241 13.52 -9.47 8.00
N LEU A 242 13.29 -8.81 6.87
CA LEU A 242 12.61 -9.44 5.73
C LEU A 242 13.44 -10.57 5.14
N LYS A 243 14.76 -10.35 5.00
CA LYS A 243 15.68 -11.39 4.52
C LYS A 243 15.72 -12.59 5.45
N GLY A 244 15.81 -12.37 6.75
CA GLY A 244 15.79 -13.46 7.75
C GLY A 244 14.49 -14.27 7.68
N LEU A 245 13.34 -13.61 7.53
CA LEU A 245 12.06 -14.28 7.35
C LEU A 245 12.03 -15.10 6.06
N ALA A 246 12.45 -14.53 4.93
CA ALA A 246 12.47 -15.18 3.62
C ALA A 246 13.38 -16.42 3.60
N ASP A 247 14.60 -16.30 4.15
CA ASP A 247 15.54 -17.39 4.24
C ASP A 247 14.98 -18.54 5.13
N HIS A 248 14.28 -18.20 6.20
CA HIS A 248 13.67 -19.18 7.07
C HIS A 248 12.47 -19.88 6.39
N CYS A 249 11.57 -19.15 5.74
CA CYS A 249 10.48 -19.71 4.94
C CYS A 249 11.00 -20.73 3.93
N ARG A 250 12.03 -20.34 3.16
CA ARG A 250 12.67 -21.21 2.16
C ARG A 250 13.24 -22.48 2.80
N SER A 251 13.88 -22.39 3.97
CA SER A 251 14.47 -23.53 4.68
C SER A 251 13.42 -24.55 5.15
N ARG A 252 12.17 -24.11 5.31
CA ARG A 252 11.04 -24.93 5.77
C ARG A 252 10.06 -25.31 4.64
N GLY A 253 10.34 -24.90 3.41
CA GLY A 253 9.43 -25.13 2.27
C GLY A 253 8.07 -24.46 2.43
N VAL A 254 8.01 -23.34 3.16
CA VAL A 254 6.82 -22.50 3.33
C VAL A 254 6.89 -21.37 2.30
N LEU A 255 5.83 -21.16 1.52
CA LEU A 255 5.79 -20.13 0.51
C LEU A 255 5.75 -18.72 1.13
N LEU A 256 6.36 -17.76 0.43
CA LEU A 256 6.39 -16.36 0.82
C LEU A 256 5.58 -15.52 -0.18
N ILE A 257 4.55 -14.83 0.31
CA ILE A 257 3.75 -13.85 -0.44
C ILE A 257 4.16 -12.46 0.04
N LEU A 258 4.69 -11.64 -0.87
CA LEU A 258 4.98 -10.24 -0.60
C LEU A 258 3.90 -9.34 -1.22
N ASP A 259 3.27 -8.56 -0.36
CA ASP A 259 2.31 -7.54 -0.75
C ASP A 259 3.02 -6.21 -1.01
N GLU A 260 3.31 -5.96 -2.28
CA GLU A 260 3.93 -4.71 -2.75
C GLU A 260 2.90 -3.70 -3.28
N VAL A 261 1.63 -3.90 -2.97
CA VAL A 261 0.54 -3.03 -3.44
C VAL A 261 0.75 -1.57 -3.04
N ALA A 262 1.23 -1.30 -1.83
CA ALA A 262 1.49 0.06 -1.35
C ALA A 262 2.95 0.47 -1.46
N VAL A 263 3.88 -0.45 -1.35
CA VAL A 263 5.32 -0.18 -1.19
C VAL A 263 6.12 -0.30 -2.49
N GLY A 264 5.55 -0.93 -3.52
CA GLY A 264 6.16 -1.08 -4.84
C GLY A 264 6.16 0.20 -5.67
N PHE A 265 6.65 0.08 -6.89
CA PHE A 265 6.73 1.14 -7.89
C PHE A 265 7.39 2.41 -7.35
N GLY A 266 8.63 2.27 -6.86
CA GLY A 266 9.48 3.38 -6.48
C GLY A 266 9.18 4.00 -5.11
N ARG A 267 8.07 3.67 -4.47
CA ARG A 267 7.61 4.34 -3.25
C ARG A 267 8.64 4.31 -2.11
N THR A 268 9.38 3.20 -1.98
CA THR A 268 10.43 3.01 -0.95
C THR A 268 11.85 3.37 -1.40
N GLY A 269 12.01 3.87 -2.65
CA GLY A 269 13.31 4.26 -3.22
C GLY A 269 13.95 3.20 -4.14
N THR A 270 13.35 2.01 -4.26
CA THR A 270 13.68 0.95 -5.22
C THR A 270 12.42 0.64 -6.04
N MET A 271 12.53 -0.07 -7.19
CA MET A 271 11.35 -0.43 -7.99
C MET A 271 10.38 -1.25 -7.14
N PHE A 272 10.88 -2.27 -6.45
CA PHE A 272 10.14 -3.04 -5.46
C PHE A 272 10.83 -2.97 -4.09
N ALA A 273 10.04 -2.93 -3.01
CA ALA A 273 10.58 -2.79 -1.66
C ALA A 273 11.46 -3.97 -1.25
N CYS A 274 11.13 -5.19 -1.68
CA CYS A 274 11.88 -6.41 -1.40
C CYS A 274 13.31 -6.40 -1.95
N GLU A 275 13.60 -5.60 -2.99
CA GLU A 275 14.95 -5.42 -3.54
C GLU A 275 15.94 -4.84 -2.52
N ARG A 276 15.46 -4.07 -1.56
CA ARG A 276 16.30 -3.46 -0.51
C ARG A 276 17.06 -4.49 0.32
N GLU A 277 16.50 -5.68 0.47
CA GLU A 277 17.14 -6.79 1.19
C GLU A 277 17.43 -8.00 0.28
N GLY A 278 17.34 -7.83 -1.05
CA GLY A 278 17.64 -8.88 -2.03
C GLY A 278 16.73 -10.09 -1.90
N VAL A 279 15.45 -9.89 -1.55
CA VAL A 279 14.48 -10.98 -1.36
C VAL A 279 13.68 -11.22 -2.64
N ALA A 280 13.68 -12.49 -3.10
CA ALA A 280 12.78 -12.97 -4.14
C ALA A 280 11.71 -13.87 -3.51
N PRO A 281 10.42 -13.47 -3.56
CA PRO A 281 9.31 -14.26 -2.99
C PRO A 281 8.82 -15.33 -3.97
N ASP A 282 7.88 -16.16 -3.50
CA ASP A 282 7.12 -17.09 -4.34
C ASP A 282 5.94 -16.40 -5.05
N PHE A 283 5.38 -15.37 -4.40
CA PHE A 283 4.35 -14.49 -4.97
C PHE A 283 4.64 -13.03 -4.68
N LEU A 284 4.46 -12.19 -5.69
CA LEU A 284 4.57 -10.74 -5.60
C LEU A 284 3.25 -10.11 -6.05
N CYS A 285 2.57 -9.41 -5.12
CA CYS A 285 1.28 -8.77 -5.37
C CYS A 285 1.47 -7.28 -5.67
N LEU A 286 1.00 -6.83 -6.83
CA LEU A 286 1.20 -5.48 -7.36
C LEU A 286 -0.14 -4.82 -7.70
N ALA A 287 -0.30 -3.52 -7.38
CA ALA A 287 -1.41 -2.68 -7.80
C ALA A 287 -1.03 -1.19 -7.68
N LYS A 288 -1.98 -0.30 -7.39
CA LYS A 288 -1.78 1.15 -7.14
C LYS A 288 -0.80 1.81 -8.12
N GLY A 289 0.49 1.87 -7.77
CA GLY A 289 1.55 2.43 -8.62
C GLY A 289 1.66 1.77 -10.00
N LEU A 290 1.20 0.53 -10.16
CA LEU A 290 1.21 -0.20 -11.43
C LEU A 290 0.59 0.61 -12.58
N THR A 291 -0.50 1.33 -12.32
CA THR A 291 -1.18 2.20 -13.31
C THR A 291 -1.01 3.69 -13.00
N GLY A 292 -0.13 4.05 -12.07
CA GLY A 292 0.02 5.45 -11.66
C GLY A 292 -1.25 6.11 -11.12
N GLY A 293 -2.22 5.31 -10.65
CA GLY A 293 -3.51 5.79 -10.16
C GLY A 293 -4.57 6.08 -11.22
N TYR A 294 -4.31 5.78 -12.50
CA TYR A 294 -5.25 6.06 -13.59
C TYR A 294 -6.41 5.08 -13.67
N LEU A 295 -6.15 3.79 -13.51
CA LEU A 295 -7.15 2.74 -13.66
C LEU A 295 -6.96 1.63 -12.62
N PRO A 296 -8.06 0.99 -12.19
CA PRO A 296 -7.99 -0.21 -11.39
C PRO A 296 -7.33 -1.33 -12.18
N MET A 297 -6.21 -1.84 -11.70
CA MET A 297 -5.50 -3.01 -12.24
C MET A 297 -4.54 -3.53 -11.20
N ALA A 298 -4.37 -4.84 -11.16
CA ALA A 298 -3.39 -5.50 -10.32
C ALA A 298 -2.77 -6.70 -11.03
N ALA A 299 -1.67 -7.18 -10.49
CA ALA A 299 -0.98 -8.36 -10.97
C ALA A 299 -0.44 -9.17 -9.78
N THR A 300 -0.59 -10.48 -9.86
CA THR A 300 0.06 -11.45 -8.98
C THR A 300 1.12 -12.18 -9.79
N LEU A 301 2.38 -11.94 -9.46
CA LEU A 301 3.50 -12.63 -10.08
C LEU A 301 3.86 -13.88 -9.29
N THR A 302 4.28 -14.93 -9.98
CA THR A 302 4.73 -16.16 -9.35
C THR A 302 5.76 -16.90 -10.21
N THR A 303 6.29 -18.01 -9.67
CA THR A 303 7.36 -18.76 -10.29
C THR A 303 6.86 -19.77 -11.34
N ASN A 304 7.76 -20.21 -12.23
CA ASN A 304 7.49 -21.30 -13.17
C ASN A 304 7.22 -22.63 -12.43
N GLU A 305 7.83 -22.85 -11.27
CA GLU A 305 7.59 -24.03 -10.44
C GLU A 305 6.12 -24.10 -10.01
N ILE A 306 5.63 -23.01 -9.38
CA ILE A 306 4.24 -22.92 -8.94
C ILE A 306 3.28 -23.07 -10.13
N HIS A 307 3.50 -22.30 -11.21
CA HIS A 307 2.68 -22.40 -12.42
C HIS A 307 2.64 -23.83 -12.99
N SER A 308 3.72 -24.58 -12.91
CA SER A 308 3.80 -25.93 -13.45
C SER A 308 2.91 -26.94 -12.70
N ALA A 309 2.61 -26.69 -11.43
CA ALA A 309 1.68 -27.50 -10.66
C ALA A 309 0.23 -27.40 -11.17
N PHE A 310 -0.10 -26.35 -11.93
CA PHE A 310 -1.43 -26.15 -12.52
C PHE A 310 -1.57 -26.76 -13.93
N ARG A 311 -0.55 -27.50 -14.41
CA ARG A 311 -0.64 -28.22 -15.66
C ARG A 311 -1.46 -29.50 -15.48
N GLY A 312 -2.60 -29.54 -16.11
CA GLY A 312 -3.50 -30.71 -16.15
C GLY A 312 -4.10 -30.88 -17.55
N ASP A 313 -4.88 -31.90 -17.71
CA ASP A 313 -5.67 -32.18 -18.92
C ASP A 313 -7.16 -32.27 -18.60
N TRP A 314 -7.98 -32.60 -19.59
CA TRP A 314 -9.44 -32.71 -19.41
C TRP A 314 -9.84 -33.87 -18.50
N ALA A 315 -9.03 -34.91 -18.39
CA ALA A 315 -9.28 -36.06 -17.50
C ALA A 315 -8.86 -35.79 -16.07
N ASN A 316 -7.83 -34.95 -15.88
CA ASN A 316 -7.31 -34.58 -14.58
C ASN A 316 -7.07 -33.05 -14.55
N PRO A 317 -8.13 -32.24 -14.46
CA PRO A 317 -8.03 -30.80 -14.52
C PRO A 317 -7.37 -30.24 -13.25
N LYS A 318 -6.31 -29.44 -13.44
CA LYS A 318 -5.62 -28.67 -12.39
C LYS A 318 -5.83 -27.16 -12.56
N THR A 319 -6.89 -26.80 -13.23
CA THR A 319 -7.20 -25.41 -13.57
C THR A 319 -7.39 -24.54 -12.31
N PHE A 320 -6.83 -23.35 -12.34
CA PHE A 320 -7.13 -22.32 -11.37
C PHE A 320 -8.45 -21.64 -11.76
N TYR A 321 -9.54 -22.04 -11.11
CA TYR A 321 -10.88 -21.52 -11.37
C TYR A 321 -11.07 -20.17 -10.63
N HIS A 322 -10.42 -19.14 -11.15
CA HIS A 322 -10.54 -17.76 -10.69
C HIS A 322 -10.30 -16.81 -11.86
N GLY A 323 -11.01 -15.69 -11.87
CA GLY A 323 -10.87 -14.63 -12.84
C GLY A 323 -11.98 -13.61 -12.70
N HIS A 324 -11.76 -12.41 -13.24
CA HIS A 324 -12.73 -11.34 -13.26
C HIS A 324 -13.05 -10.93 -14.69
N THR A 325 -14.19 -10.28 -14.90
CA THR A 325 -14.61 -9.80 -16.22
C THR A 325 -13.55 -8.91 -16.85
N PHE A 326 -12.91 -8.04 -16.05
CA PHE A 326 -11.91 -7.08 -16.55
C PHE A 326 -10.46 -7.54 -16.39
N THR A 327 -10.22 -8.84 -16.09
CA THR A 327 -8.86 -9.40 -16.03
C THR A 327 -8.05 -9.01 -17.27
N GLY A 328 -6.87 -8.42 -17.06
CA GLY A 328 -5.97 -8.00 -18.12
C GLY A 328 -6.53 -6.88 -19.00
N ASN A 329 -7.34 -5.97 -18.44
CA ASN A 329 -7.96 -4.87 -19.18
C ASN A 329 -6.96 -4.13 -20.08
N PRO A 330 -7.26 -3.96 -21.41
CA PRO A 330 -6.34 -3.32 -22.34
C PRO A 330 -5.98 -1.88 -22.01
N LEU A 331 -6.91 -1.10 -21.45
CA LEU A 331 -6.66 0.29 -21.05
C LEU A 331 -5.70 0.33 -19.85
N GLY A 332 -5.95 -0.51 -18.83
CA GLY A 332 -5.06 -0.65 -17.69
C GLY A 332 -3.67 -1.12 -18.10
N ALA A 333 -3.57 -2.12 -18.98
CA ALA A 333 -2.29 -2.63 -19.48
C ALA A 333 -1.51 -1.58 -20.29
N ALA A 334 -2.19 -0.76 -21.11
CA ALA A 334 -1.56 0.32 -21.86
C ALA A 334 -0.97 1.39 -20.93
N VAL A 335 -1.74 1.82 -19.93
CA VAL A 335 -1.27 2.78 -18.92
C VAL A 335 -0.14 2.20 -18.09
N ALA A 336 -0.22 0.95 -17.65
CA ALA A 336 0.84 0.30 -16.89
C ALA A 336 2.16 0.22 -17.67
N LEU A 337 2.12 -0.07 -18.97
CA LEU A 337 3.29 0.01 -19.84
C LEU A 337 3.88 1.42 -19.87
N ALA A 338 3.04 2.45 -19.98
CA ALA A 338 3.49 3.84 -19.98
C ALA A 338 4.08 4.26 -18.61
N VAL A 339 3.60 3.70 -17.50
CA VAL A 339 4.22 3.87 -16.17
C VAL A 339 5.62 3.27 -16.17
N LEU A 340 5.79 2.05 -16.67
CA LEU A 340 7.11 1.41 -16.75
C LEU A 340 8.07 2.20 -17.66
N ASP A 341 7.58 2.78 -18.77
CA ASP A 341 8.35 3.66 -19.64
C ASP A 341 8.83 4.93 -18.90
N ALA A 342 7.97 5.52 -18.06
CA ALA A 342 8.36 6.67 -17.24
C ALA A 342 9.45 6.31 -16.23
N PHE A 343 9.34 5.18 -15.54
CA PHE A 343 10.40 4.71 -14.63
C PHE A 343 11.73 4.45 -15.34
N GLU A 344 11.69 3.94 -16.58
CA GLU A 344 12.90 3.64 -17.35
C GLU A 344 13.59 4.90 -17.89
N HIS A 345 12.83 5.97 -18.22
CA HIS A 345 13.36 7.09 -18.99
C HIS A 345 13.34 8.45 -18.27
N ASP A 346 12.52 8.63 -17.24
CA ASP A 346 12.27 9.94 -16.67
C ASP A 346 12.97 10.15 -15.30
N GLY A 347 13.91 9.25 -14.90
CA GLY A 347 14.73 9.40 -13.69
C GLY A 347 13.90 9.41 -12.39
N ILE A 348 12.80 8.64 -12.34
CA ILE A 348 11.86 8.67 -11.21
C ILE A 348 12.53 8.17 -9.91
N LEU A 349 13.29 7.07 -9.95
CA LEU A 349 13.91 6.51 -8.74
C LEU A 349 14.99 7.42 -8.17
N GLU A 350 15.79 8.05 -9.04
CA GLU A 350 16.76 9.06 -8.65
C GLU A 350 16.08 10.26 -7.97
N ASN A 351 14.96 10.73 -8.54
CA ASN A 351 14.17 11.79 -7.92
C ASN A 351 13.65 11.38 -6.55
N VAL A 352 13.05 10.19 -6.43
CA VAL A 352 12.54 9.67 -5.15
C VAL A 352 13.62 9.66 -4.07
N ASN A 353 14.81 9.15 -4.39
CA ASN A 353 15.89 9.06 -3.41
C ASN A 353 16.40 10.45 -3.01
N ARG A 354 16.50 11.41 -3.95
CA ARG A 354 16.85 12.80 -3.67
C ARG A 354 15.80 13.48 -2.79
N GLN A 355 14.52 13.35 -3.12
CA GLN A 355 13.43 13.94 -2.33
C GLN A 355 13.28 13.28 -0.96
N ALA A 356 13.51 11.98 -0.85
CA ALA A 356 13.50 11.28 0.43
C ALA A 356 14.57 11.82 1.39
N ALA A 357 15.77 12.09 0.89
CA ALA A 357 16.84 12.70 1.68
C ALA A 357 16.44 14.12 2.14
N ARG A 358 15.87 14.95 1.24
CA ARG A 358 15.36 16.29 1.55
C ARG A 358 14.28 16.27 2.64
N VAL A 359 13.31 15.37 2.52
CA VAL A 359 12.23 15.21 3.51
C VAL A 359 12.80 14.80 4.88
N ALA A 360 13.74 13.83 4.89
CA ALA A 360 14.39 13.37 6.12
C ALA A 360 15.12 14.52 6.84
N GLU A 361 15.93 15.30 6.09
CA GLU A 361 16.66 16.45 6.62
C GLU A 361 15.71 17.49 7.23
N ARG A 362 14.67 17.89 6.49
CA ARG A 362 13.68 18.88 6.96
C ARG A 362 12.93 18.41 8.21
N PHE A 363 12.52 17.15 8.24
CA PHE A 363 11.83 16.62 9.42
C PHE A 363 12.75 16.46 10.63
N ASP A 364 14.02 16.14 10.42
CA ASP A 364 15.00 16.09 11.52
C ASP A 364 15.25 17.51 12.10
N GLN A 365 15.37 18.50 11.24
CA GLN A 365 15.60 19.90 11.64
C GLN A 365 14.36 20.53 12.31
N ASP A 366 13.18 20.34 11.74
CA ASP A 366 11.98 21.14 12.05
C ASP A 366 11.02 20.45 13.04
N LEU A 367 10.87 19.11 12.97
CA LEU A 367 9.91 18.33 13.75
C LEU A 367 10.51 17.55 14.89
N LYS A 368 11.71 17.00 14.69
CA LYS A 368 12.36 16.17 15.70
C LYS A 368 12.54 16.94 17.01
N GLY A 369 12.09 16.35 18.10
CA GLY A 369 12.18 17.01 19.39
C GLY A 369 11.00 17.88 19.77
N ARG A 370 10.04 18.17 18.88
CA ARG A 370 8.81 18.90 19.18
C ARG A 370 7.95 18.15 20.19
N ARG A 371 7.09 18.91 20.88
CA ARG A 371 6.33 18.46 22.06
C ARG A 371 5.56 17.17 21.85
N PHE A 372 4.84 17.04 20.74
CA PHE A 372 3.95 15.92 20.47
C PHE A 372 4.50 14.93 19.43
N ILE A 373 5.73 15.08 18.97
CA ILE A 373 6.35 14.14 18.02
C ILE A 373 6.93 12.96 18.80
N GLY A 374 6.35 11.80 18.65
CA GLY A 374 6.86 10.54 19.21
C GLY A 374 7.95 9.93 18.36
N GLU A 375 7.61 9.62 17.13
CA GLU A 375 8.52 9.03 16.15
C GLU A 375 8.22 9.56 14.74
N ILE A 376 9.26 9.67 13.92
CA ILE A 376 9.16 9.91 12.49
C ILE A 376 9.73 8.68 11.80
N ARG A 377 8.89 7.95 11.09
CA ARG A 377 9.26 6.77 10.29
C ARG A 377 9.28 7.15 8.82
N GLN A 378 10.31 6.77 8.12
CA GLN A 378 10.45 7.08 6.70
C GLN A 378 11.14 5.95 5.94
N GLN A 379 10.58 5.60 4.78
CA GLN A 379 11.22 4.77 3.80
C GLN A 379 10.91 5.29 2.39
N GLY A 380 11.93 5.82 1.72
CA GLY A 380 11.70 6.58 0.48
C GLY A 380 10.76 7.77 0.71
N LEU A 381 9.70 7.86 -0.07
CA LEU A 381 8.63 8.85 0.09
C LEU A 381 7.37 8.26 0.75
N MET A 382 7.55 7.33 1.68
CA MET A 382 6.54 6.87 2.63
C MET A 382 6.91 7.35 4.02
N VAL A 383 6.18 8.32 4.55
CA VAL A 383 6.46 8.92 5.86
C VAL A 383 5.26 8.82 6.77
N GLY A 384 5.50 8.40 8.01
CA GLY A 384 4.55 8.43 9.11
C GLY A 384 5.11 9.23 10.29
N VAL A 385 4.40 10.28 10.70
CA VAL A 385 4.72 11.10 11.87
C VAL A 385 3.78 10.72 13.00
N ASP A 386 4.29 9.98 13.98
CA ASP A 386 3.53 9.49 15.13
C ASP A 386 3.40 10.60 16.19
N LEU A 387 2.16 10.98 16.51
CA LEU A 387 1.87 11.98 17.52
C LEU A 387 1.56 11.29 18.87
N VAL A 388 2.17 11.79 19.92
CA VAL A 388 2.00 11.28 21.29
C VAL A 388 1.69 12.42 22.25
N GLN A 389 0.90 12.14 23.29
CA GLN A 389 0.61 13.13 24.32
C GLN A 389 1.84 13.39 25.22
N ASP A 390 2.58 12.33 25.52
CA ASP A 390 3.82 12.38 26.31
C ASP A 390 4.93 11.61 25.56
N ARG A 391 6.06 12.26 25.31
CA ARG A 391 7.24 11.67 24.65
C ARG A 391 8.05 10.77 25.59
N ALA A 392 8.08 11.08 26.88
CA ALA A 392 8.87 10.31 27.85
C ALA A 392 8.25 8.94 28.12
N ALA A 393 6.91 8.88 28.10
CA ALA A 393 6.14 7.65 28.15
C ALA A 393 5.14 7.72 26.99
N PRO A 394 5.46 7.14 25.78
CA PRO A 394 4.68 7.35 24.57
C PRO A 394 3.21 6.93 24.75
N THR A 395 2.40 7.85 25.27
CA THR A 395 0.98 7.65 25.52
C THR A 395 0.15 8.22 24.38
N ALA A 396 -0.90 7.51 24.02
CA ALA A 396 -1.90 8.00 23.08
C ALA A 396 -2.68 9.19 23.65
N PHE A 397 -3.19 10.03 22.77
CA PHE A 397 -4.12 11.07 23.18
C PHE A 397 -5.49 10.49 23.59
N LYS A 398 -6.23 11.24 24.40
CA LYS A 398 -7.65 10.91 24.64
C LYS A 398 -8.40 10.91 23.30
N PRO A 399 -9.32 9.96 23.04
CA PRO A 399 -9.96 9.78 21.73
C PRO A 399 -10.62 11.03 21.13
N LEU A 400 -11.09 11.97 21.96
CA LEU A 400 -11.74 13.20 21.53
C LEU A 400 -10.78 14.28 21.02
N ILE A 401 -9.47 14.20 21.36
CA ILE A 401 -8.49 15.22 20.96
C ILE A 401 -8.19 15.14 19.46
N LYS A 402 -8.04 13.93 18.90
CA LYS A 402 -7.79 13.64 17.48
C LYS A 402 -6.73 14.57 16.85
N PRO A 403 -5.49 14.65 17.38
CA PRO A 403 -4.51 15.66 16.97
C PRO A 403 -4.12 15.54 15.49
N ALA A 404 -3.92 14.31 14.97
CA ALA A 404 -3.60 14.09 13.56
C ALA A 404 -4.73 14.53 12.62
N ALA A 405 -5.98 14.23 12.95
CA ALA A 405 -7.12 14.69 12.17
C ALA A 405 -7.28 16.23 12.20
N ARG A 406 -6.98 16.88 13.34
CA ARG A 406 -6.93 18.36 13.44
C ARG A 406 -5.84 18.94 12.55
N MET A 407 -4.64 18.40 12.62
CA MET A 407 -3.51 18.83 11.79
C MET A 407 -3.85 18.68 10.29
N CYS A 408 -4.43 17.55 9.87
CA CYS A 408 -4.82 17.33 8.47
C CYS A 408 -5.89 18.34 8.01
N ARG A 409 -6.82 18.76 8.88
CA ARG A 409 -7.80 19.81 8.53
C ARG A 409 -7.13 21.18 8.35
N ILE A 410 -6.20 21.53 9.22
CA ILE A 410 -5.41 22.77 9.12
C ILE A 410 -4.59 22.74 7.81
N ALA A 411 -3.89 21.65 7.53
CA ALA A 411 -3.12 21.47 6.31
C ALA A 411 -4.00 21.63 5.06
N ARG A 412 -5.21 21.05 5.05
CA ARG A 412 -6.19 21.23 3.96
C ARG A 412 -6.58 22.69 3.78
N SER A 413 -6.82 23.41 4.86
CA SER A 413 -7.14 24.85 4.78
C SER A 413 -5.99 25.65 4.17
N ASN A 414 -4.74 25.23 4.42
CA ASN A 414 -3.51 25.82 3.91
C ASN A 414 -3.08 25.27 2.53
N GLY A 415 -3.88 24.40 1.91
CA GLY A 415 -3.62 23.91 0.54
C GLY A 415 -2.78 22.64 0.44
N LEU A 416 -2.73 21.81 1.50
CA LEU A 416 -2.06 20.51 1.49
C LEU A 416 -3.02 19.40 1.95
N LEU A 417 -3.23 18.41 1.10
CA LEU A 417 -4.00 17.21 1.44
C LEU A 417 -3.07 16.13 1.99
N ILE A 418 -3.18 15.86 3.29
CA ILE A 418 -2.53 14.76 4.01
C ILE A 418 -3.59 14.00 4.80
N ARG A 419 -3.25 12.77 5.22
CA ARG A 419 -4.23 11.87 5.84
C ARG A 419 -3.78 11.40 7.22
N PRO A 420 -4.69 11.32 8.21
CA PRO A 420 -4.41 10.69 9.48
C PRO A 420 -4.63 9.17 9.41
N LEU A 421 -3.79 8.40 10.11
CA LEU A 421 -4.00 7.00 10.48
C LEU A 421 -3.98 6.92 12.01
N GLY A 422 -5.16 7.04 12.64
CA GLY A 422 -5.23 7.29 14.09
C GLY A 422 -4.53 8.59 14.47
N ASP A 423 -3.53 8.51 15.35
CA ASP A 423 -2.68 9.64 15.75
C ASP A 423 -1.39 9.78 14.92
N ILE A 424 -1.31 9.11 13.76
CA ILE A 424 -0.19 9.21 12.84
C ILE A 424 -0.60 10.07 11.64
N VAL A 425 0.22 11.06 11.31
CA VAL A 425 0.06 11.87 10.08
C VAL A 425 0.93 11.27 9.00
N THR A 426 0.33 10.95 7.84
CA THR A 426 1.08 10.38 6.71
C THR A 426 1.43 11.43 5.67
N PHE A 427 2.63 11.31 5.07
CA PHE A 427 3.08 12.14 3.97
C PHE A 427 3.65 11.25 2.87
N LEU A 428 2.95 11.17 1.74
CA LEU A 428 3.27 10.33 0.58
C LEU A 428 3.04 11.12 -0.72
N PRO A 429 3.87 12.11 -1.02
CA PRO A 429 3.70 12.95 -2.22
C PRO A 429 3.90 12.14 -3.51
N PRO A 430 3.45 12.62 -4.68
CA PRO A 430 3.79 12.03 -5.97
C PRO A 430 5.31 11.94 -6.16
N LEU A 431 5.76 10.85 -6.80
CA LEU A 431 7.20 10.56 -6.97
C LEU A 431 7.91 11.53 -7.91
N ILE A 432 7.16 12.27 -8.70
CA ILE A 432 7.65 13.29 -9.64
C ILE A 432 7.80 14.69 -9.01
N SER A 433 7.44 14.85 -7.74
CA SER A 433 7.52 16.16 -7.07
C SER A 433 8.90 16.77 -7.20
N THR A 434 8.96 18.06 -7.53
CA THR A 434 10.22 18.83 -7.61
C THR A 434 10.70 19.24 -6.22
N ASP A 435 11.92 19.80 -6.16
CA ASP A 435 12.51 20.31 -4.93
C ASP A 435 11.63 21.40 -4.30
N GLU A 436 11.16 22.35 -5.13
CA GLU A 436 10.32 23.47 -4.69
C GLU A 436 8.92 23.03 -4.25
N GLU A 437 8.37 21.99 -4.90
CA GLU A 437 7.07 21.43 -4.52
C GLU A 437 7.15 20.70 -3.19
N ILE A 438 8.21 19.91 -2.98
CA ILE A 438 8.45 19.25 -1.68
C ILE A 438 8.65 20.28 -0.58
N ASP A 439 9.48 21.31 -0.78
CA ASP A 439 9.70 22.35 0.23
C ASP A 439 8.38 23.07 0.57
N SER A 440 7.59 23.43 -0.43
CA SER A 440 6.29 24.07 -0.23
C SER A 440 5.32 23.18 0.57
N MET A 441 5.27 21.87 0.27
CA MET A 441 4.46 20.93 1.04
C MET A 441 4.93 20.81 2.48
N LEU A 442 6.26 20.77 2.70
CA LEU A 442 6.85 20.68 4.03
C LEU A 442 6.63 21.96 4.85
N ASP A 443 6.69 23.14 4.24
CA ASP A 443 6.37 24.41 4.89
C ASP A 443 4.92 24.44 5.40
N ILE A 444 3.97 24.00 4.56
CA ILE A 444 2.55 23.91 4.95
C ILE A 444 2.39 22.84 6.05
N PHE A 445 3.08 21.70 5.93
CA PHE A 445 3.05 20.64 6.94
C PHE A 445 3.51 21.17 8.31
N MET A 446 4.64 21.90 8.33
CA MET A 446 5.21 22.50 9.55
C MET A 446 4.30 23.56 10.16
N ALA A 447 3.79 24.49 9.35
CA ALA A 447 2.86 25.51 9.82
C ALA A 447 1.61 24.87 10.46
N SER A 448 1.09 23.81 9.81
CA SER A 448 -0.09 23.07 10.28
C SER A 448 0.20 22.30 11.58
N TYR A 449 1.41 21.76 11.72
CA TYR A 449 1.84 21.13 12.97
C TYR A 449 1.91 22.15 14.12
N LEU A 450 2.54 23.29 13.91
CA LEU A 450 2.70 24.33 14.94
C LEU A 450 1.35 24.88 15.42
N GLU A 451 0.41 25.08 14.50
CA GLU A 451 -0.94 25.52 14.83
C GLU A 451 -1.68 24.45 15.66
N MET A 452 -1.61 23.18 15.23
CA MET A 452 -2.17 22.05 15.97
C MET A 452 -1.52 21.91 17.36
N GLU A 453 -0.19 21.99 17.46
CA GLU A 453 0.56 21.89 18.72
C GLU A 453 0.11 22.95 19.73
N LYS A 454 -0.07 24.19 19.29
CA LYS A 454 -0.58 25.29 20.10
C LYS A 454 -2.01 25.02 20.59
N ALA A 455 -2.90 24.63 19.67
CA ALA A 455 -4.32 24.39 20.01
C ALA A 455 -4.50 23.23 20.99
N VAL A 456 -3.84 22.10 20.73
CA VAL A 456 -3.86 20.91 21.61
C VAL A 456 -3.17 21.20 22.94
N GLY A 457 -2.05 21.93 22.95
CA GLY A 457 -1.34 22.31 24.15
C GLY A 457 -2.20 23.14 25.14
N LEU A 458 -2.98 24.07 24.58
CA LEU A 458 -3.94 24.88 25.37
C LEU A 458 -5.09 24.05 25.96
N GLU A 459 -5.58 23.05 25.17
CA GLU A 459 -6.66 22.16 25.63
C GLU A 459 -6.19 21.23 26.77
N LEU A 460 -4.96 20.71 26.68
CA LEU A 460 -4.39 19.83 27.70
C LEU A 460 -3.96 20.55 28.97
N SER A 461 -3.89 21.90 28.97
CA SER A 461 -3.54 22.71 30.12
C SER A 461 -4.77 23.11 30.96
N LYS A 462 -5.98 22.83 30.46
CA LYS A 462 -7.27 23.04 31.16
C LYS A 462 -7.72 21.77 31.86
#